data_cc8583e460d1cd28db9a0b865b4848d8
#
_entry.id   cc8583e460d1cd28db9a0b865b4848d8
#
_cell.length_a   1.000
_cell.length_b   1.000
_cell.length_c   1.000
_cell.angle_alpha   90.00
_cell.angle_beta   90.00
_cell.angle_gamma   90.00
#
_symmetry.space_group_name_H-M   'P 1'
#
loop_
_entity.id
_entity.type
_entity.pdbx_description
1 polymer ?
#
loop_
_entity_poly.entity_id
_entity_poly.type
_entity_poly.pdbx_seq_one_letter_code
_entity_poly.pdbx_strand_id
1 'polypeptide(L)'
;MNYNLSALELHTISLLDTAFSISELSEKTGVTKGYISRTVASLKCKGFVETSKRGITKKVALSSNLHAARLKSLLHNRSYMPLKELLQGSAIQILAVLACGSADFACLREESGVSKATLWRLIRRFKDHAMLLSQNDEYELPHDIKDIREFLENYSSYFAVSALKEISPTSNFIAAKGFEFLFSQKGEIIHENVRSTGLTSISEEIPLMLVENYYFYPSRPLSREEIAVHAIVADPHSKRNLTYVIMYILKAKLDMAVFLKIAKRYRVEDIAGNVLKLLNTWEQSEEPYMPDPDYVREKLKEYDIRWRE
;
A
#
# COMPACT_ATOMS: atom_id res chain seq x y z
N MET A 1 5.28 6.86 -11.57
CA MET A 1 4.05 6.35 -12.27
C MET A 1 2.81 6.98 -11.67
N ASN A 2 1.81 7.41 -12.47
CA ASN A 2 0.54 7.95 -11.97
C ASN A 2 -0.52 6.84 -11.94
N TYR A 3 -1.04 6.51 -10.75
CA TYR A 3 -2.04 5.46 -10.53
C TYR A 3 -3.49 5.98 -10.48
N ASN A 4 -3.70 7.30 -10.54
CA ASN A 4 -5.05 7.86 -10.59
C ASN A 4 -5.76 7.51 -11.89
N LEU A 5 -7.04 7.18 -11.79
CA LEU A 5 -7.88 6.92 -12.96
C LEU A 5 -8.72 8.16 -13.31
N SER A 6 -8.76 8.54 -14.57
CA SER A 6 -9.65 9.59 -15.05
C SER A 6 -11.03 9.03 -15.37
N ALA A 7 -12.05 9.90 -15.44
CA ALA A 7 -13.40 9.51 -15.83
C ALA A 7 -13.42 8.83 -17.22
N LEU A 8 -12.61 9.33 -18.18
CA LEU A 8 -12.52 8.74 -19.51
C LEU A 8 -11.83 7.38 -19.50
N GLU A 9 -10.81 7.17 -18.67
CA GLU A 9 -10.18 5.85 -18.49
C GLU A 9 -11.18 4.83 -17.96
N LEU A 10 -11.95 5.18 -16.92
CA LEU A 10 -13.01 4.34 -16.36
C LEU A 10 -14.12 4.06 -17.38
N HIS A 11 -14.49 5.09 -18.15
CA HIS A 11 -15.48 4.92 -19.22
C HIS A 11 -14.94 4.02 -20.34
N THR A 12 -13.69 4.19 -20.75
CA THR A 12 -13.06 3.33 -21.77
C THR A 12 -13.03 1.87 -21.32
N ILE A 13 -12.62 1.59 -20.06
CA ILE A 13 -12.63 0.23 -19.49
C ILE A 13 -14.05 -0.35 -19.52
N SER A 14 -15.07 0.45 -19.17
CA SER A 14 -16.46 -0.03 -19.15
C SER A 14 -16.98 -0.44 -20.53
N LEU A 15 -16.39 0.02 -21.63
CA LEU A 15 -16.76 -0.33 -23.01
C LEU A 15 -16.05 -1.58 -23.55
N LEU A 16 -14.94 -2.01 -22.92
CA LEU A 16 -14.08 -3.09 -23.45
C LEU A 16 -14.66 -4.49 -23.16
N ASP A 17 -15.76 -4.84 -23.81
CA ASP A 17 -16.29 -6.21 -23.85
C ASP A 17 -15.57 -7.06 -24.90
N THR A 18 -15.11 -6.42 -25.96
CA THR A 18 -14.32 -6.98 -27.05
C THR A 18 -13.17 -6.04 -27.41
N ALA A 19 -12.31 -6.45 -28.35
CA ALA A 19 -11.22 -5.61 -28.84
C ALA A 19 -11.73 -4.55 -29.82
N PHE A 20 -11.47 -3.26 -29.54
CA PHE A 20 -11.84 -2.12 -30.36
C PHE A 20 -10.61 -1.45 -30.97
N SER A 21 -10.78 -0.81 -32.13
CA SER A 21 -9.80 0.13 -32.68
C SER A 21 -9.89 1.50 -31.97
N ILE A 22 -8.87 2.33 -32.15
CA ILE A 22 -8.89 3.72 -31.65
C ILE A 22 -10.06 4.51 -32.26
N SER A 23 -10.40 4.26 -33.52
CA SER A 23 -11.51 4.92 -34.19
C SER A 23 -12.88 4.53 -33.58
N GLU A 24 -13.11 3.22 -33.37
CA GLU A 24 -14.34 2.73 -32.73
C GLU A 24 -14.47 3.25 -31.29
N LEU A 25 -13.40 3.31 -30.53
CA LEU A 25 -13.42 3.89 -29.17
C LEU A 25 -13.68 5.41 -29.20
N SER A 26 -13.14 6.13 -30.21
CA SER A 26 -13.38 7.55 -30.42
C SER A 26 -14.87 7.82 -30.69
N GLU A 27 -15.51 7.02 -31.56
CA GLU A 27 -16.94 7.11 -31.85
C GLU A 27 -17.82 6.80 -30.63
N LYS A 28 -17.51 5.71 -29.90
CA LYS A 28 -18.28 5.30 -28.70
C LYS A 28 -18.18 6.31 -27.55
N THR A 29 -17.04 6.98 -27.39
CA THR A 29 -16.80 7.93 -26.30
C THR A 29 -17.12 9.37 -26.67
N GLY A 30 -17.32 9.69 -27.96
CA GLY A 30 -17.48 11.06 -28.44
C GLY A 30 -16.21 11.92 -28.35
N VAL A 31 -15.03 11.32 -28.18
CA VAL A 31 -13.75 12.03 -27.96
C VAL A 31 -12.81 11.80 -29.13
N THR A 32 -11.96 12.77 -29.46
CA THR A 32 -11.04 12.70 -30.60
C THR A 32 -10.08 11.51 -30.51
N LYS A 33 -9.69 10.94 -31.67
CA LYS A 33 -8.76 9.81 -31.77
C LYS A 33 -7.41 10.07 -31.05
N GLY A 34 -6.91 11.31 -31.11
CA GLY A 34 -5.66 11.70 -30.42
C GLY A 34 -5.78 11.64 -28.91
N TYR A 35 -6.94 12.02 -28.38
CA TYR A 35 -7.19 11.94 -26.93
C TYR A 35 -7.40 10.49 -26.47
N ILE A 36 -8.16 9.69 -27.21
CA ILE A 36 -8.31 8.24 -26.94
C ILE A 36 -6.96 7.51 -27.02
N SER A 37 -6.10 7.85 -27.99
CA SER A 37 -4.76 7.25 -28.09
C SER A 37 -3.92 7.50 -26.82
N ARG A 38 -3.97 8.70 -26.26
CA ARG A 38 -3.30 9.05 -24.98
C ARG A 38 -3.92 8.30 -23.80
N THR A 39 -5.25 8.22 -23.74
CA THR A 39 -5.97 7.46 -22.70
C THR A 39 -5.60 5.98 -22.74
N VAL A 40 -5.56 5.37 -23.93
CA VAL A 40 -5.13 3.97 -24.10
C VAL A 40 -3.66 3.78 -23.72
N ALA A 41 -2.78 4.72 -24.04
CA ALA A 41 -1.37 4.65 -23.59
C ALA A 41 -1.26 4.68 -22.06
N SER A 42 -2.01 5.58 -21.40
CA SER A 42 -2.07 5.64 -19.93
C SER A 42 -2.65 4.35 -19.31
N LEU A 43 -3.75 3.83 -19.87
CA LEU A 43 -4.35 2.57 -19.40
C LEU A 43 -3.39 1.38 -19.60
N LYS A 44 -2.60 1.37 -20.68
CA LYS A 44 -1.60 0.34 -20.91
C LYS A 44 -0.48 0.40 -19.86
N CYS A 45 0.03 1.59 -19.53
CA CYS A 45 1.03 1.78 -18.46
C CYS A 45 0.49 1.33 -17.09
N LYS A 46 -0.82 1.52 -16.85
CA LYS A 46 -1.51 1.08 -15.63
C LYS A 46 -1.93 -0.40 -15.66
N GLY A 47 -1.64 -1.12 -16.74
CA GLY A 47 -1.93 -2.55 -16.89
C GLY A 47 -3.40 -2.90 -17.11
N PHE A 48 -4.28 -1.94 -17.43
CA PHE A 48 -5.71 -2.20 -17.68
C PHE A 48 -6.00 -2.70 -19.08
N VAL A 49 -5.19 -2.34 -20.07
CA VAL A 49 -5.42 -2.72 -21.46
C VAL A 49 -4.16 -3.25 -22.13
N GLU A 50 -4.36 -4.09 -23.09
CA GLU A 50 -3.35 -4.58 -24.02
C GLU A 50 -3.65 -4.08 -25.44
N THR A 51 -2.58 -3.96 -26.25
CA THR A 51 -2.73 -3.51 -27.61
C THR A 51 -2.05 -4.50 -28.57
N SER A 52 -2.76 -4.93 -29.58
CA SER A 52 -2.25 -5.76 -30.66
C SER A 52 -2.35 -5.02 -32.00
N LYS A 53 -1.47 -5.36 -32.95
CA LYS A 53 -1.58 -4.88 -34.32
C LYS A 53 -2.15 -6.00 -35.20
N ARG A 54 -3.21 -5.72 -35.95
CA ARG A 54 -3.71 -6.55 -37.06
C ARG A 54 -3.63 -5.73 -38.35
N GLY A 55 -2.61 -6.00 -39.14
CA GLY A 55 -2.30 -5.16 -40.31
C GLY A 55 -1.97 -3.72 -39.87
N ILE A 56 -2.66 -2.75 -40.46
CA ILE A 56 -2.47 -1.33 -40.17
C ILE A 56 -3.23 -0.89 -38.89
N THR A 57 -4.21 -1.67 -38.43
CA THR A 57 -5.11 -1.29 -37.36
C THR A 57 -4.60 -1.75 -35.99
N LYS A 58 -4.47 -0.81 -35.06
CA LYS A 58 -4.20 -1.08 -33.65
C LYS A 58 -5.50 -1.41 -32.94
N LYS A 59 -5.61 -2.62 -32.39
CA LYS A 59 -6.73 -3.05 -31.54
C LYS A 59 -6.36 -2.92 -30.06
N VAL A 60 -7.32 -2.53 -29.25
CA VAL A 60 -7.25 -2.34 -27.80
C VAL A 60 -8.21 -3.34 -27.15
N ALA A 61 -7.72 -4.15 -26.25
CA ALA A 61 -8.51 -5.11 -25.48
C ALA A 61 -8.24 -4.93 -23.98
N LEU A 62 -9.17 -5.41 -23.15
CA LEU A 62 -8.93 -5.50 -21.72
C LEU A 62 -7.71 -6.41 -21.47
N SER A 63 -6.86 -6.03 -20.54
CA SER A 63 -5.71 -6.84 -20.13
C SER A 63 -6.16 -8.09 -19.36
N SER A 64 -5.36 -9.14 -19.40
CA SER A 64 -5.51 -10.35 -18.57
C SER A 64 -5.17 -10.14 -17.10
N ASN A 65 -4.66 -8.97 -16.72
CA ASN A 65 -4.34 -8.64 -15.33
C ASN A 65 -5.58 -8.67 -14.43
N LEU A 66 -5.44 -9.24 -13.24
CA LEU A 66 -6.55 -9.45 -12.32
C LEU A 66 -7.28 -8.14 -11.94
N HIS A 67 -6.54 -7.05 -11.69
CA HIS A 67 -7.15 -5.76 -11.37
C HIS A 67 -7.98 -5.18 -12.54
N ALA A 68 -7.60 -5.44 -13.78
CA ALA A 68 -8.36 -5.00 -14.95
C ALA A 68 -9.70 -5.76 -15.07
N ALA A 69 -9.66 -7.08 -14.90
CA ALA A 69 -10.87 -7.92 -14.89
C ALA A 69 -11.79 -7.54 -13.72
N ARG A 70 -11.23 -7.33 -12.50
CA ARG A 70 -11.98 -6.90 -11.31
C ARG A 70 -12.67 -5.55 -11.52
N LEU A 71 -11.94 -4.54 -12.04
CA LEU A 71 -12.56 -3.24 -12.32
C LEU A 71 -13.67 -3.31 -13.36
N LYS A 72 -13.47 -4.07 -14.44
CA LYS A 72 -14.50 -4.27 -15.46
C LYS A 72 -15.76 -4.90 -14.88
N SER A 73 -15.60 -5.97 -14.10
CA SER A 73 -16.70 -6.64 -13.39
C SER A 73 -17.41 -5.70 -12.43
N LEU A 74 -16.65 -4.92 -11.66
CA LEU A 74 -17.17 -3.94 -10.70
C LEU A 74 -18.04 -2.88 -11.40
N LEU A 75 -17.55 -2.29 -12.51
CA LEU A 75 -18.27 -1.30 -13.29
C LEU A 75 -19.57 -1.85 -13.94
N HIS A 76 -19.60 -3.15 -14.23
CA HIS A 76 -20.78 -3.83 -14.76
C HIS A 76 -21.79 -4.16 -13.65
N ASN A 77 -21.34 -4.85 -12.60
CA ASN A 77 -22.21 -5.40 -11.56
C ASN A 77 -22.82 -4.31 -10.65
N ARG A 78 -22.14 -3.18 -10.49
CA ARG A 78 -22.59 -2.04 -9.68
C ARG A 78 -22.97 -0.84 -10.55
N SER A 79 -23.59 -1.08 -11.70
CA SER A 79 -24.01 -0.02 -12.64
C SER A 79 -24.99 1.00 -12.04
N TYR A 80 -25.67 0.65 -10.92
CA TYR A 80 -26.51 1.56 -10.14
C TYR A 80 -25.74 2.58 -9.32
N MET A 81 -24.44 2.37 -9.10
CA MET A 81 -23.54 3.31 -8.40
C MET A 81 -22.78 4.16 -9.41
N PRO A 82 -22.53 5.46 -9.13
CA PRO A 82 -21.75 6.31 -10.02
C PRO A 82 -20.22 6.04 -9.85
N LEU A 83 -19.80 4.77 -10.03
CA LEU A 83 -18.43 4.33 -9.79
C LEU A 83 -17.39 5.10 -10.60
N LYS A 84 -17.74 5.57 -11.82
CA LYS A 84 -16.84 6.41 -12.62
C LYS A 84 -16.50 7.73 -11.94
N GLU A 85 -17.38 8.26 -11.10
CA GLU A 85 -17.16 9.46 -10.32
C GLU A 85 -16.47 9.15 -8.98
N LEU A 86 -16.84 8.01 -8.38
CA LEU A 86 -16.36 7.59 -7.05
C LEU A 86 -14.93 7.03 -7.07
N LEU A 87 -14.45 6.53 -8.21
CA LEU A 87 -13.10 5.95 -8.36
C LEU A 87 -12.12 6.87 -9.09
N GLN A 88 -12.54 8.05 -9.57
CA GLN A 88 -11.66 8.92 -10.34
C GLN A 88 -10.72 9.77 -9.48
N GLY A 89 -9.54 10.06 -10.03
CA GLY A 89 -8.56 10.98 -9.46
C GLY A 89 -8.12 10.56 -8.06
N SER A 90 -8.04 11.51 -7.14
CA SER A 90 -7.59 11.29 -5.76
C SER A 90 -8.54 10.40 -4.92
N ALA A 91 -9.74 10.11 -5.42
CA ALA A 91 -10.68 9.23 -4.73
C ALA A 91 -10.10 7.82 -4.56
N ILE A 92 -9.43 7.30 -5.59
CA ILE A 92 -8.81 5.96 -5.54
C ILE A 92 -7.69 5.87 -4.50
N GLN A 93 -6.99 6.97 -4.23
CA GLN A 93 -5.94 7.03 -3.20
C GLN A 93 -6.53 6.81 -1.81
N ILE A 94 -7.60 7.53 -1.48
CA ILE A 94 -8.27 7.43 -0.18
C ILE A 94 -8.87 6.03 0.00
N LEU A 95 -9.54 5.52 -1.04
CA LEU A 95 -10.14 4.19 -0.98
C LEU A 95 -9.09 3.08 -0.84
N ALA A 96 -7.91 3.24 -1.45
CA ALA A 96 -6.81 2.28 -1.29
C ALA A 96 -6.25 2.28 0.15
N VAL A 97 -6.18 3.44 0.81
CA VAL A 97 -5.81 3.52 2.24
C VAL A 97 -6.85 2.82 3.11
N LEU A 98 -8.15 3.02 2.83
CA LEU A 98 -9.26 2.39 3.56
C LEU A 98 -9.40 0.89 3.26
N ALA A 99 -8.93 0.41 2.12
CA ALA A 99 -8.90 -1.03 1.82
C ALA A 99 -7.96 -1.80 2.77
N CYS A 100 -6.96 -1.11 3.35
CA CYS A 100 -6.03 -1.68 4.31
C CYS A 100 -6.54 -1.71 5.76
N GLY A 101 -7.71 -1.12 6.04
CA GLY A 101 -8.33 -1.05 7.36
C GLY A 101 -8.89 0.33 7.67
N SER A 102 -9.45 0.48 8.90
CA SER A 102 -9.95 1.78 9.37
C SER A 102 -8.83 2.80 9.49
N ALA A 103 -9.15 4.06 9.28
CA ALA A 103 -8.22 5.17 9.37
C ALA A 103 -8.93 6.45 9.84
N ASP A 104 -8.28 7.23 10.69
CA ASP A 104 -8.73 8.56 11.05
C ASP A 104 -8.39 9.59 9.95
N PHE A 105 -8.87 10.80 10.11
CA PHE A 105 -8.66 11.86 9.13
C PHE A 105 -7.17 12.21 8.91
N ALA A 106 -6.36 12.17 9.97
CA ALA A 106 -4.94 12.49 9.89
C ALA A 106 -4.20 11.42 9.06
N CYS A 107 -4.44 10.15 9.38
CA CYS A 107 -3.91 9.00 8.66
C CYS A 107 -4.32 9.01 7.17
N LEU A 108 -5.60 9.24 6.87
CA LEU A 108 -6.07 9.34 5.47
C LEU A 108 -5.35 10.45 4.70
N ARG A 109 -5.14 11.61 5.33
CA ARG A 109 -4.44 12.72 4.70
C ARG A 109 -2.97 12.42 4.43
N GLU A 110 -2.30 11.84 5.41
CA GLU A 110 -0.87 11.51 5.34
C GLU A 110 -0.58 10.44 4.28
N GLU A 111 -1.28 9.31 4.35
CA GLU A 111 -1.03 8.17 3.47
C GLU A 111 -1.57 8.38 2.05
N SER A 112 -2.68 9.11 1.87
CA SER A 112 -3.17 9.42 0.53
C SER A 112 -2.46 10.59 -0.13
N GLY A 113 -1.76 11.44 0.63
CA GLY A 113 -1.15 12.67 0.13
C GLY A 113 -2.17 13.71 -0.37
N VAL A 114 -3.45 13.53 -0.07
CA VAL A 114 -4.54 14.39 -0.57
C VAL A 114 -4.69 15.62 0.32
N SER A 115 -4.94 16.79 -0.28
CA SER A 115 -5.16 18.03 0.48
C SER A 115 -6.39 17.93 1.38
N LYS A 116 -6.36 18.62 2.54
CA LYS A 116 -7.46 18.66 3.52
C LYS A 116 -8.81 18.95 2.89
N ALA A 117 -8.89 19.95 2.01
CA ALA A 117 -10.12 20.35 1.34
C ALA A 117 -10.66 19.26 0.40
N THR A 118 -9.76 18.62 -0.36
CA THR A 118 -10.13 17.51 -1.25
C THR A 118 -10.58 16.29 -0.45
N LEU A 119 -9.89 15.97 0.65
CA LEU A 119 -10.22 14.85 1.54
C LEU A 119 -11.63 15.03 2.12
N TRP A 120 -11.97 16.20 2.68
CA TRP A 120 -13.32 16.49 3.21
C TRP A 120 -14.41 16.32 2.14
N ARG A 121 -14.18 16.83 0.93
CA ARG A 121 -15.14 16.70 -0.18
C ARG A 121 -15.34 15.24 -0.59
N LEU A 122 -14.28 14.44 -0.61
CA LEU A 122 -14.35 13.04 -0.99
C LEU A 122 -14.99 12.19 0.11
N ILE A 123 -14.67 12.41 1.38
CA ILE A 123 -15.32 11.74 2.52
C ILE A 123 -16.83 11.98 2.47
N ARG A 124 -17.27 13.24 2.29
CA ARG A 124 -18.70 13.56 2.16
C ARG A 124 -19.33 12.79 1.00
N ARG A 125 -18.71 12.82 -0.20
CA ARG A 125 -19.18 12.08 -1.37
C ARG A 125 -19.29 10.58 -1.11
N PHE A 126 -18.31 9.97 -0.46
CA PHE A 126 -18.35 8.54 -0.14
C PHE A 126 -19.47 8.21 0.86
N LYS A 127 -19.72 9.07 1.84
CA LYS A 127 -20.85 8.92 2.78
C LYS A 127 -22.20 9.04 2.07
N ASP A 128 -22.34 10.00 1.17
CA ASP A 128 -23.56 10.22 0.39
C ASP A 128 -23.93 9.00 -0.47
N HIS A 129 -22.94 8.16 -0.84
CA HIS A 129 -23.11 6.93 -1.62
C HIS A 129 -22.93 5.63 -0.81
N ALA A 130 -22.99 5.70 0.52
CA ALA A 130 -22.83 4.56 1.42
C ALA A 130 -21.52 3.74 1.19
N MET A 131 -20.48 4.37 0.66
CA MET A 131 -19.16 3.77 0.48
C MET A 131 -18.24 3.93 1.68
N LEU A 132 -18.70 4.62 2.73
CA LEU A 132 -17.89 4.94 3.89
C LEU A 132 -18.72 4.90 5.16
N LEU A 133 -18.30 4.10 6.11
CA LEU A 133 -18.78 4.13 7.50
C LEU A 133 -17.87 5.06 8.30
N SER A 134 -18.45 5.67 9.36
CA SER A 134 -17.71 6.53 10.28
C SER A 134 -18.14 6.20 11.71
N GLN A 135 -17.19 5.80 12.53
CA GLN A 135 -17.40 5.48 13.94
C GLN A 135 -16.17 5.92 14.74
N ASN A 136 -16.37 6.61 15.87
CA ASN A 136 -15.30 7.05 16.78
C ASN A 136 -14.15 7.81 16.06
N ASP A 137 -14.51 8.75 15.17
CA ASP A 137 -13.57 9.52 14.34
C ASP A 137 -12.72 8.69 13.35
N GLU A 138 -12.99 7.41 13.22
CA GLU A 138 -12.42 6.54 12.21
C GLU A 138 -13.36 6.33 11.03
N TYR A 139 -12.79 6.12 9.86
CA TYR A 139 -13.46 5.84 8.60
C TYR A 139 -13.08 4.44 8.14
N GLU A 140 -14.06 3.69 7.63
CA GLU A 140 -13.83 2.35 7.09
C GLU A 140 -14.72 2.06 5.89
N LEU A 141 -14.30 1.11 5.06
CA LEU A 141 -15.13 0.61 3.96
C LEU A 141 -16.16 -0.39 4.52
N PRO A 142 -17.45 -0.27 4.14
CA PRO A 142 -18.47 -1.26 4.47
C PRO A 142 -18.07 -2.68 4.05
N HIS A 143 -18.55 -3.68 4.78
CA HIS A 143 -18.25 -5.10 4.48
C HIS A 143 -18.87 -5.58 3.17
N ASP A 144 -19.99 -5.01 2.74
CA ASP A 144 -20.72 -5.37 1.53
C ASP A 144 -20.06 -4.89 0.23
N ILE A 145 -19.01 -4.03 0.31
CA ILE A 145 -18.24 -3.58 -0.84
C ILE A 145 -16.88 -4.30 -0.96
N LYS A 146 -16.88 -5.60 -0.61
CA LYS A 146 -15.69 -6.45 -0.70
C LYS A 146 -15.03 -6.46 -2.08
N ASP A 147 -15.84 -6.43 -3.14
CA ASP A 147 -15.38 -6.38 -4.54
C ASP A 147 -14.58 -5.11 -4.86
N ILE A 148 -14.94 -3.96 -4.27
CA ILE A 148 -14.16 -2.72 -4.39
C ILE A 148 -12.82 -2.88 -3.67
N ARG A 149 -12.83 -3.45 -2.46
CA ARG A 149 -11.61 -3.74 -1.70
C ARG A 149 -10.67 -4.66 -2.48
N GLU A 150 -11.18 -5.77 -3.01
CA GLU A 150 -10.41 -6.70 -3.82
C GLU A 150 -9.80 -6.05 -5.08
N PHE A 151 -10.57 -5.18 -5.75
CA PHE A 151 -10.05 -4.41 -6.88
C PHE A 151 -8.88 -3.52 -6.45
N LEU A 152 -9.03 -2.76 -5.37
CA LEU A 152 -8.01 -1.84 -4.86
C LEU A 152 -6.74 -2.58 -4.43
N GLU A 153 -6.86 -3.70 -3.73
CA GLU A 153 -5.74 -4.55 -3.32
C GLU A 153 -4.96 -5.11 -4.53
N ASN A 154 -5.68 -5.59 -5.55
CA ASN A 154 -5.05 -6.10 -6.77
C ASN A 154 -4.38 -4.98 -7.59
N TYR A 155 -5.01 -3.82 -7.65
CA TYR A 155 -4.45 -2.69 -8.39
C TYR A 155 -3.22 -2.11 -7.70
N SER A 156 -3.25 -1.94 -6.38
CA SER A 156 -2.09 -1.47 -5.62
C SER A 156 -0.91 -2.45 -5.68
N SER A 157 -1.18 -3.77 -5.65
CA SER A 157 -0.15 -4.79 -5.82
C SER A 157 0.48 -4.75 -7.23
N TYR A 158 -0.34 -4.60 -8.27
CA TYR A 158 0.18 -4.44 -9.64
C TYR A 158 1.04 -3.18 -9.76
N PHE A 159 0.56 -2.06 -9.19
CA PHE A 159 1.30 -0.81 -9.17
C PHE A 159 2.65 -0.97 -8.46
N ALA A 160 2.66 -1.56 -7.27
CA ALA A 160 3.88 -1.74 -6.47
C ALA A 160 4.94 -2.55 -7.23
N VAL A 161 4.56 -3.69 -7.82
CA VAL A 161 5.47 -4.53 -8.61
C VAL A 161 5.98 -3.80 -9.86
N SER A 162 5.12 -3.03 -10.52
CA SER A 162 5.50 -2.27 -11.73
C SER A 162 6.43 -1.11 -11.38
N ALA A 163 6.13 -0.34 -10.32
CA ALA A 163 6.97 0.75 -9.84
C ALA A 163 8.34 0.23 -9.34
N LEU A 164 8.35 -0.90 -8.63
CA LEU A 164 9.58 -1.51 -8.17
C LEU A 164 10.51 -1.91 -9.32
N LYS A 165 9.96 -2.46 -10.40
CA LYS A 165 10.75 -2.80 -11.61
C LYS A 165 11.36 -1.56 -12.27
N GLU A 166 10.70 -0.42 -12.21
CA GLU A 166 11.25 0.85 -12.73
C GLU A 166 12.34 1.41 -11.81
N ILE A 167 12.19 1.28 -10.48
CA ILE A 167 13.15 1.77 -9.47
C ILE A 167 14.37 0.88 -9.44
N SER A 168 14.17 -0.43 -9.27
CA SER A 168 15.24 -1.41 -9.15
C SER A 168 14.75 -2.82 -9.54
N PRO A 169 15.08 -3.29 -10.74
CA PRO A 169 14.62 -4.60 -11.24
C PRO A 169 15.10 -5.80 -10.42
N THR A 170 16.17 -5.64 -9.64
CA THR A 170 16.80 -6.70 -8.82
C THR A 170 16.34 -6.72 -7.39
N SER A 171 15.45 -5.81 -6.99
CA SER A 171 14.90 -5.73 -5.64
C SER A 171 13.84 -6.79 -5.37
N ASN A 172 13.74 -7.19 -4.09
CA ASN A 172 12.74 -8.13 -3.63
C ASN A 172 11.54 -7.35 -3.07
N PHE A 173 10.36 -7.55 -3.67
CA PHE A 173 9.11 -7.02 -3.13
C PHE A 173 8.76 -7.73 -1.81
N ILE A 174 8.38 -6.96 -0.78
CA ILE A 174 8.00 -7.48 0.54
C ILE A 174 6.50 -7.37 0.75
N ALA A 175 5.96 -6.16 0.77
CA ALA A 175 4.55 -5.92 1.06
C ALA A 175 4.08 -4.60 0.45
N ALA A 176 2.78 -4.51 0.17
CA ALA A 176 2.12 -3.26 -0.20
C ALA A 176 0.98 -2.93 0.79
N LYS A 177 0.79 -1.64 1.03
CA LYS A 177 -0.33 -1.06 1.79
C LYS A 177 -0.89 0.12 0.99
N GLY A 178 -2.02 -0.09 0.32
CA GLY A 178 -2.48 0.85 -0.69
C GLY A 178 -1.43 1.04 -1.79
N PHE A 179 -1.10 2.28 -2.13
CA PHE A 179 -0.06 2.58 -3.12
C PHE A 179 1.33 2.80 -2.51
N GLU A 180 1.49 2.48 -1.24
CA GLU A 180 2.79 2.40 -0.55
C GLU A 180 3.30 0.95 -0.56
N PHE A 181 4.61 0.76 -0.62
CA PHE A 181 5.18 -0.59 -0.57
C PHE A 181 6.57 -0.65 0.05
N LEU A 182 6.87 -1.83 0.58
CA LEU A 182 8.16 -2.19 1.17
C LEU A 182 8.89 -3.14 0.24
N PHE A 183 10.20 -2.99 0.16
CA PHE A 183 11.06 -3.86 -0.61
C PHE A 183 12.47 -3.90 -0.01
N SER A 184 13.24 -4.93 -0.37
CA SER A 184 14.64 -5.06 0.02
C SER A 184 15.56 -5.16 -1.18
N GLN A 185 16.82 -4.80 -0.98
CA GLN A 185 17.87 -4.94 -1.99
C GLN A 185 19.24 -5.12 -1.35
N LYS A 186 20.10 -5.90 -2.02
CA LYS A 186 21.53 -5.91 -1.74
C LYS A 186 22.17 -4.63 -2.28
N GLY A 187 22.83 -3.89 -1.40
CA GLY A 187 23.42 -2.61 -1.74
C GLY A 187 22.52 -1.41 -1.54
N GLU A 188 23.04 -0.23 -1.77
CA GLU A 188 22.35 1.04 -1.54
C GLU A 188 21.55 1.47 -2.78
N ILE A 189 20.37 2.04 -2.54
CA ILE A 189 19.53 2.69 -3.56
C ILE A 189 19.46 4.17 -3.26
N ILE A 190 19.82 4.98 -4.25
CA ILE A 190 19.62 6.43 -4.23
C ILE A 190 18.54 6.76 -5.26
N HIS A 191 17.33 7.04 -4.78
CA HIS A 191 16.20 7.38 -5.64
C HIS A 191 15.27 8.36 -4.92
N GLU A 192 14.85 9.44 -5.60
CA GLU A 192 14.08 10.55 -5.01
C GLU A 192 12.77 10.13 -4.33
N ASN A 193 12.13 9.08 -4.82
CA ASN A 193 10.85 8.56 -4.31
C ASN A 193 11.01 7.37 -3.37
N VAL A 194 12.21 7.11 -2.87
CA VAL A 194 12.50 5.96 -2.00
C VAL A 194 13.17 6.44 -0.72
N ARG A 195 12.83 5.79 0.39
CA ARG A 195 13.40 6.08 1.71
C ARG A 195 13.81 4.77 2.39
N SER A 196 14.91 4.80 3.14
CA SER A 196 15.27 3.70 4.04
C SER A 196 14.23 3.50 5.14
N THR A 197 14.03 2.26 5.55
CA THR A 197 13.08 1.88 6.60
C THR A 197 13.48 0.58 7.28
N GLY A 198 12.66 0.11 8.21
CA GLY A 198 12.87 -1.16 8.92
C GLY A 198 14.26 -1.26 9.55
N LEU A 199 14.92 -2.40 9.40
CA LEU A 199 16.24 -2.59 10.00
C LEU A 199 17.30 -1.65 9.43
N THR A 200 17.16 -1.14 8.21
CA THR A 200 18.10 -0.15 7.65
C THR A 200 18.07 1.15 8.45
N SER A 201 16.88 1.68 8.71
CA SER A 201 16.77 2.88 9.57
C SER A 201 17.10 2.60 11.04
N ILE A 202 16.76 1.41 11.56
CA ILE A 202 17.14 1.00 12.91
C ILE A 202 18.67 0.95 13.04
N SER A 203 19.39 0.55 11.99
CA SER A 203 20.86 0.46 12.01
C SER A 203 21.57 1.80 12.18
N GLU A 204 20.91 2.90 11.89
CA GLU A 204 21.43 4.25 12.14
C GLU A 204 21.52 4.58 13.65
N GLU A 205 20.63 3.98 14.45
CA GLU A 205 20.59 4.18 15.91
C GLU A 205 21.22 3.00 16.68
N ILE A 206 21.07 1.77 16.19
CA ILE A 206 21.58 0.53 16.80
C ILE A 206 22.47 -0.15 15.76
N PRO A 207 23.81 -0.06 15.88
CA PRO A 207 24.73 -0.64 14.90
C PRO A 207 24.48 -2.14 14.70
N LEU A 208 24.11 -2.55 13.50
CA LEU A 208 23.86 -3.94 13.13
C LEU A 208 24.33 -4.21 11.69
N MET A 209 24.80 -5.43 11.46
CA MET A 209 25.18 -5.85 10.13
C MET A 209 23.95 -6.32 9.37
N LEU A 210 23.70 -5.70 8.21
CA LEU A 210 22.61 -6.05 7.31
C LEU A 210 23.14 -6.83 6.10
N VAL A 211 22.39 -7.86 5.69
CA VAL A 211 22.62 -8.59 4.43
C VAL A 211 21.94 -7.86 3.28
N GLU A 212 20.81 -7.26 3.55
CA GLU A 212 20.02 -6.47 2.60
C GLU A 212 19.55 -5.18 3.28
N ASN A 213 19.38 -4.14 2.49
CA ASN A 213 18.79 -2.87 2.92
C ASN A 213 17.29 -2.87 2.62
N TYR A 214 16.52 -2.25 3.51
CA TYR A 214 15.07 -2.18 3.45
C TYR A 214 14.62 -0.77 3.08
N TYR A 215 13.70 -0.68 2.16
CA TYR A 215 13.24 0.56 1.57
C TYR A 215 11.72 0.65 1.54
N PHE A 216 11.26 1.90 1.55
CA PHE A 216 9.85 2.26 1.49
C PHE A 216 9.60 3.22 0.33
N TYR A 217 8.50 3.02 -0.36
CA TYR A 217 7.95 3.92 -1.39
C TYR A 217 6.53 4.32 -1.00
N PRO A 218 6.13 5.62 -1.13
CA PRO A 218 6.87 6.79 -1.60
C PRO A 218 7.80 7.37 -0.52
N SER A 219 8.66 8.31 -0.93
CA SER A 219 9.57 9.01 -0.01
C SER A 219 8.83 10.06 0.83
N ARG A 220 7.97 9.61 1.76
CA ARG A 220 7.39 10.46 2.80
C ARG A 220 8.08 10.25 4.15
N PRO A 221 7.96 11.21 5.09
CA PRO A 221 8.41 10.97 6.45
C PRO A 221 7.76 9.71 7.05
N LEU A 222 8.54 8.92 7.76
CA LEU A 222 8.07 7.76 8.52
C LEU A 222 8.19 8.05 10.01
N SER A 223 7.19 7.66 10.80
CA SER A 223 7.31 7.66 12.25
C SER A 223 8.25 6.54 12.70
N ARG A 224 8.74 6.64 13.93
CA ARG A 224 9.57 5.58 14.52
C ARG A 224 8.79 4.28 14.68
N GLU A 225 7.51 4.38 14.99
CA GLU A 225 6.58 3.25 15.08
C GLU A 225 6.41 2.56 13.72
N GLU A 226 6.28 3.33 12.63
CA GLU A 226 6.24 2.75 11.27
C GLU A 226 7.53 2.01 10.93
N ILE A 227 8.69 2.58 11.24
CA ILE A 227 10.00 1.95 11.02
C ILE A 227 10.07 0.61 11.76
N ALA A 228 9.62 0.56 13.03
CA ALA A 228 9.58 -0.68 13.81
C ALA A 228 8.63 -1.72 13.21
N VAL A 229 7.43 -1.31 12.79
CA VAL A 229 6.47 -2.20 12.14
C VAL A 229 7.01 -2.70 10.80
N HIS A 230 7.66 -1.86 10.01
CA HIS A 230 8.27 -2.25 8.74
C HIS A 230 9.37 -3.31 8.92
N ALA A 231 10.12 -3.26 10.03
CA ALA A 231 11.10 -4.30 10.36
C ALA A 231 10.43 -5.65 10.68
N ILE A 232 9.26 -5.63 11.34
CA ILE A 232 8.45 -6.85 11.55
C ILE A 232 7.92 -7.38 10.23
N VAL A 233 7.33 -6.51 9.39
CA VAL A 233 6.76 -6.89 8.09
C VAL A 233 7.80 -7.50 7.15
N ALA A 234 9.05 -7.03 7.23
CA ALA A 234 10.13 -7.53 6.40
C ALA A 234 10.46 -9.01 6.64
N ASP A 235 10.43 -9.45 7.90
CA ASP A 235 10.60 -10.86 8.28
C ASP A 235 9.93 -11.12 9.65
N PRO A 236 8.62 -11.43 9.62
CA PRO A 236 7.79 -11.48 10.82
C PRO A 236 8.14 -12.61 11.79
N HIS A 237 8.84 -13.64 11.33
CA HIS A 237 9.21 -14.80 12.15
C HIS A 237 10.71 -14.87 12.48
N SER A 238 11.46 -13.80 12.22
CA SER A 238 12.88 -13.73 12.54
C SER A 238 13.12 -13.30 13.99
N LYS A 239 13.59 -14.23 14.84
CA LYS A 239 14.02 -13.91 16.21
C LYS A 239 15.02 -12.76 16.25
N ARG A 240 15.95 -12.74 15.31
CA ARG A 240 16.96 -11.69 15.18
C ARG A 240 16.32 -10.33 14.94
N ASN A 241 15.44 -10.24 13.94
CA ASN A 241 14.78 -8.98 13.60
C ASN A 241 13.92 -8.48 14.75
N LEU A 242 13.14 -9.37 15.38
CA LEU A 242 12.30 -9.04 16.53
C LEU A 242 13.15 -8.57 17.73
N THR A 243 14.34 -9.14 17.96
CA THR A 243 15.27 -8.64 18.98
C THR A 243 15.63 -7.19 18.73
N TYR A 244 16.02 -6.81 17.50
CA TYR A 244 16.36 -5.43 17.17
C TYR A 244 15.13 -4.49 17.21
N VAL A 245 13.95 -4.97 16.85
CA VAL A 245 12.71 -4.21 17.02
C VAL A 245 12.46 -3.90 18.50
N ILE A 246 12.58 -4.89 19.39
CA ILE A 246 12.43 -4.72 20.84
C ILE A 246 13.46 -3.70 21.38
N MET A 247 14.72 -3.83 20.99
CA MET A 247 15.77 -2.89 21.37
C MET A 247 15.45 -1.47 20.88
N TYR A 248 14.96 -1.32 19.65
CA TYR A 248 14.58 -0.03 19.08
C TYR A 248 13.39 0.60 19.79
N ILE A 249 12.35 -0.20 20.11
CA ILE A 249 11.20 0.25 20.90
C ILE A 249 11.64 0.86 22.22
N LEU A 250 12.52 0.17 22.96
CA LEU A 250 13.02 0.63 24.26
C LEU A 250 13.92 1.85 24.13
N LYS A 251 14.84 1.88 23.14
CA LYS A 251 15.77 2.99 22.92
C LYS A 251 15.05 4.26 22.49
N ALA A 252 14.14 4.15 21.52
CA ALA A 252 13.42 5.26 20.94
C ALA A 252 12.16 5.67 21.73
N LYS A 253 11.75 4.86 22.74
CA LYS A 253 10.57 5.07 23.60
C LYS A 253 9.30 5.25 22.77
N LEU A 254 8.99 4.27 21.93
CA LEU A 254 7.86 4.33 21.01
C LEU A 254 6.52 4.37 21.75
N ASP A 255 5.53 5.03 21.11
CA ASP A 255 4.14 4.95 21.55
C ASP A 255 3.54 3.59 21.14
N MET A 256 3.28 2.73 22.15
CA MET A 256 2.77 1.38 21.91
C MET A 256 1.36 1.36 21.33
N ALA A 257 0.52 2.35 21.63
CA ALA A 257 -0.82 2.42 21.04
C ALA A 257 -0.74 2.74 19.54
N VAL A 258 0.13 3.67 19.16
CA VAL A 258 0.39 4.02 17.76
C VAL A 258 1.04 2.82 17.04
N PHE A 259 2.03 2.17 17.65
CA PHE A 259 2.69 0.98 17.11
C PHE A 259 1.71 -0.14 16.79
N LEU A 260 0.82 -0.51 17.73
CA LEU A 260 -0.20 -1.55 17.51
C LEU A 260 -1.22 -1.14 16.44
N LYS A 261 -1.63 0.13 16.41
CA LYS A 261 -2.53 0.65 15.37
C LYS A 261 -1.93 0.50 13.97
N ILE A 262 -0.65 0.81 13.81
CA ILE A 262 0.07 0.65 12.55
C ILE A 262 0.23 -0.84 12.22
N ALA A 263 0.63 -1.67 13.18
CA ALA A 263 0.80 -3.12 12.99
C ALA A 263 -0.48 -3.80 12.48
N LYS A 264 -1.65 -3.41 12.99
CA LYS A 264 -2.96 -3.88 12.52
C LYS A 264 -3.17 -3.58 11.03
N ARG A 265 -2.78 -2.41 10.56
CA ARG A 265 -2.92 -2.01 9.16
C ARG A 265 -1.97 -2.77 8.22
N TYR A 266 -0.84 -3.27 8.75
CA TYR A 266 0.08 -4.15 8.04
C TYR A 266 -0.21 -5.65 8.26
N ARG A 267 -1.28 -5.99 8.99
CA ARG A 267 -1.70 -7.37 9.29
C ARG A 267 -0.62 -8.18 10.04
N VAL A 268 0.08 -7.51 10.94
CA VAL A 268 1.09 -8.09 11.84
C VAL A 268 0.79 -7.81 13.32
N GLU A 269 -0.48 -7.55 13.64
CA GLU A 269 -0.94 -7.21 14.99
C GLU A 269 -0.67 -8.30 16.02
N ASP A 270 -0.76 -9.57 15.64
CA ASP A 270 -0.50 -10.69 16.54
C ASP A 270 0.97 -10.72 16.97
N ILE A 271 1.89 -10.49 16.02
CA ILE A 271 3.32 -10.45 16.29
C ILE A 271 3.67 -9.21 17.13
N ALA A 272 3.12 -8.06 16.79
CA ALA A 272 3.30 -6.83 17.56
C ALA A 272 2.75 -6.97 18.99
N GLY A 273 1.62 -7.66 19.16
CA GLY A 273 1.03 -8.02 20.45
C GLY A 273 1.96 -8.90 21.29
N ASN A 274 2.58 -9.91 20.66
CA ASN A 274 3.56 -10.78 21.32
C ASN A 274 4.84 -10.02 21.73
N VAL A 275 5.30 -9.09 20.89
CA VAL A 275 6.41 -8.18 21.25
C VAL A 275 6.03 -7.34 22.49
N LEU A 276 4.83 -6.78 22.52
CA LEU A 276 4.36 -6.00 23.66
C LEU A 276 4.20 -6.85 24.92
N LYS A 277 3.68 -8.09 24.79
CA LYS A 277 3.58 -9.03 25.91
C LYS A 277 4.97 -9.31 26.50
N LEU A 278 5.96 -9.63 25.67
CA LEU A 278 7.33 -9.86 26.12
C LEU A 278 7.91 -8.64 26.85
N LEU A 279 7.69 -7.44 26.31
CA LEU A 279 8.16 -6.19 26.94
C LEU A 279 7.53 -5.93 28.32
N ASN A 280 6.28 -6.36 28.53
CA ASN A 280 5.56 -6.15 29.79
C ASN A 280 5.87 -7.22 30.85
N THR A 281 6.07 -8.47 30.42
CA THR A 281 6.21 -9.60 31.37
C THR A 281 7.65 -10.07 31.50
N TRP A 282 8.48 -9.88 30.48
CA TRP A 282 9.83 -10.48 30.37
C TRP A 282 9.82 -11.99 30.55
N GLU A 283 8.73 -12.65 30.19
CA GLU A 283 8.58 -14.11 30.23
C GLU A 283 8.77 -14.71 28.85
N GLN A 284 9.23 -15.96 28.82
CA GLN A 284 9.37 -16.72 27.58
C GLN A 284 8.02 -16.88 26.89
N SER A 285 7.95 -16.49 25.62
CA SER A 285 6.78 -16.70 24.79
C SER A 285 6.65 -18.18 24.37
N GLU A 286 5.41 -18.65 24.19
CA GLU A 286 5.12 -19.95 23.59
C GLU A 286 5.40 -19.96 22.07
N GLU A 287 5.44 -18.77 21.46
CA GLU A 287 5.64 -18.61 20.03
C GLU A 287 7.11 -18.84 19.65
N PRO A 288 7.39 -19.80 18.76
CA PRO A 288 8.76 -20.24 18.47
C PRO A 288 9.61 -19.17 17.77
N TYR A 289 8.98 -18.16 17.15
CA TYR A 289 9.64 -17.06 16.48
C TYR A 289 10.01 -15.90 17.42
N MET A 290 9.46 -15.89 18.63
CA MET A 290 9.83 -14.85 19.61
C MET A 290 11.25 -15.08 20.16
N PRO A 291 12.01 -13.99 20.36
CA PRO A 291 13.33 -14.11 20.97
C PRO A 291 13.23 -14.50 22.44
N ASP A 292 14.28 -15.17 22.92
CA ASP A 292 14.44 -15.49 24.32
C ASP A 292 14.64 -14.19 25.13
N PRO A 293 13.91 -13.99 26.25
CA PRO A 293 14.04 -12.78 27.07
C PRO A 293 15.47 -12.54 27.61
N ASP A 294 16.18 -13.60 28.01
CA ASP A 294 17.54 -13.47 28.52
C ASP A 294 18.51 -13.07 27.42
N TYR A 295 18.33 -13.61 26.20
CA TYR A 295 19.10 -13.15 25.03
C TYR A 295 18.83 -11.68 24.72
N VAL A 296 17.58 -11.23 24.80
CA VAL A 296 17.24 -9.81 24.60
C VAL A 296 17.91 -8.94 25.67
N ARG A 297 17.88 -9.35 26.97
CA ARG A 297 18.56 -8.64 28.07
C ARG A 297 20.05 -8.53 27.84
N GLU A 298 20.68 -9.62 27.39
CA GLU A 298 22.11 -9.62 27.05
C GLU A 298 22.43 -8.59 25.96
N LYS A 299 21.63 -8.57 24.88
CA LYS A 299 21.79 -7.60 23.79
C LYS A 299 21.55 -6.16 24.24
N LEU A 300 20.56 -5.90 25.08
CA LEU A 300 20.33 -4.57 25.65
C LEU A 300 21.56 -4.05 26.44
N LYS A 301 22.21 -4.94 27.20
CA LYS A 301 23.47 -4.60 27.93
C LYS A 301 24.61 -4.35 26.94
N GLU A 302 24.79 -5.19 25.94
CA GLU A 302 25.84 -5.06 24.91
C GLU A 302 25.77 -3.70 24.18
N TYR A 303 24.54 -3.19 23.94
CA TYR A 303 24.32 -1.94 23.23
C TYR A 303 24.04 -0.73 24.13
N ASP A 304 24.25 -0.87 25.45
CA ASP A 304 24.03 0.17 26.50
C ASP A 304 22.61 0.79 26.40
N ILE A 305 21.60 -0.02 26.15
CA ILE A 305 20.20 0.39 26.10
C ILE A 305 19.57 0.16 27.47
N ARG A 306 19.09 1.26 28.08
CA ARG A 306 18.45 1.20 29.41
C ARG A 306 17.00 0.74 29.26
N TRP A 307 16.59 -0.19 30.09
CA TRP A 307 15.18 -0.61 30.23
C TRP A 307 14.80 -0.61 31.72
N ARG A 308 13.52 -0.54 32.00
CA ARG A 308 13.02 -0.76 33.38
C ARG A 308 12.76 -2.26 33.55
N GLU A 309 13.32 -2.84 34.59
CA GLU A 309 12.94 -4.18 35.07
C GLU A 309 11.57 -4.17 35.69
#